data_a4b9a355f3194ef8ef76755bfd6716b9
#
_entry.id   a4b9a355f3194ef8ef76755bfd6716b9
#
_cell.length_a   1.000
_cell.length_b   1.000
_cell.length_c   1.000
_cell.angle_alpha   90.00
_cell.angle_beta   90.00
_cell.angle_gamma   90.00
#
_symmetry.space_group_name_H-M   'P 1'
#
loop_
_entity.id
_entity.type
_entity.pdbx_description
1 polymer ?
#
loop_
_entity_poly.entity_id
_entity_poly.type
_entity_poly.pdbx_seq_one_letter_code
_entity_poly.pdbx_strand_id
1 'polypeptide(L)'
;MFNQYQQKACGTFKPAVELNAEQIHLLDWAMGLGGESGEVLDLIKHSVFHKEDTLDKMELAKELGDVLWYVSAIATTCGIDLADVAALNNAKLEHRYNKGYSVEDSANRHAKEKALKDTSVYKCLLSRILNTQDAPLNVIVVGPDGSGKTTFTTMLADRSGMKRIKCDYRQPNKPQLARQLLMTELDVIYDRFYYPDEHIYSAVKNIPLEDDYLNDLLSIIDLLCVVNPVIIYIDAPLDVLIKRSKAWADDYVTVSDLTKIQAAYEEWLIAIKEAGIPVVEIDSSTVEYGTEEYTAMVDNIISKLKGYRKYYGTPKIVGGIRND
;
A
#
# COMPACT_ATOMS: atom_id res chain seq x y z
N MET A 1 -40.24 -43.42 -4.06
CA MET A 1 -39.19 -42.75 -4.83
C MET A 1 -38.33 -41.85 -3.92
N PHE A 2 -38.91 -40.91 -3.16
CA PHE A 2 -38.10 -39.99 -2.29
C PHE A 2 -37.34 -40.72 -1.16
N ASN A 3 -37.93 -41.73 -0.53
CA ASN A 3 -37.21 -42.53 0.52
C ASN A 3 -35.98 -43.27 -0.01
N GLN A 4 -36.05 -43.79 -1.24
CA GLN A 4 -34.89 -44.41 -1.87
C GLN A 4 -33.80 -43.38 -2.22
N TYR A 5 -34.18 -42.19 -2.64
CA TYR A 5 -33.24 -41.11 -2.86
C TYR A 5 -32.56 -40.69 -1.56
N GLN A 6 -33.32 -40.51 -0.47
CA GLN A 6 -32.79 -40.12 0.84
C GLN A 6 -31.84 -41.17 1.37
N GLN A 7 -32.16 -42.48 1.27
CA GLN A 7 -31.25 -43.56 1.67
C GLN A 7 -29.91 -43.53 0.89
N LYS A 8 -29.98 -43.32 -0.43
CA LYS A 8 -28.78 -43.17 -1.26
C LYS A 8 -27.95 -41.95 -0.90
N ALA A 9 -28.61 -40.80 -0.65
CA ALA A 9 -27.92 -39.59 -0.23
C ALA A 9 -27.23 -39.76 1.12
N CYS A 10 -27.90 -40.37 2.11
CA CYS A 10 -27.32 -40.64 3.43
C CYS A 10 -26.05 -41.52 3.34
N GLY A 11 -25.98 -42.46 2.37
CA GLY A 11 -24.80 -43.31 2.13
C GLY A 11 -23.55 -42.53 1.69
N THR A 12 -23.69 -41.25 1.30
CA THR A 12 -22.58 -40.37 0.91
C THR A 12 -22.18 -39.38 2.00
N PHE A 13 -22.84 -39.41 3.17
CA PHE A 13 -22.51 -38.48 4.26
C PHE A 13 -21.13 -38.78 4.79
N LYS A 14 -20.34 -37.72 4.97
CA LYS A 14 -19.07 -37.80 5.67
C LYS A 14 -19.31 -38.05 7.17
N PRO A 15 -18.40 -38.78 7.84
CA PRO A 15 -18.44 -38.87 9.30
C PRO A 15 -18.47 -37.48 9.94
N ALA A 16 -19.13 -37.35 11.08
CA ALA A 16 -19.08 -36.13 11.88
C ALA A 16 -17.62 -35.81 12.25
N VAL A 17 -17.26 -34.54 12.17
CA VAL A 17 -15.95 -34.02 12.54
C VAL A 17 -16.12 -33.19 13.78
N GLU A 18 -15.23 -33.38 14.75
CA GLU A 18 -15.15 -32.47 15.89
C GLU A 18 -14.56 -31.14 15.44
N LEU A 19 -15.23 -30.05 15.77
CA LEU A 19 -14.80 -28.70 15.45
C LEU A 19 -14.24 -28.06 16.72
N ASN A 20 -13.13 -27.31 16.56
CA ASN A 20 -12.63 -26.44 17.61
C ASN A 20 -13.45 -25.12 17.67
N ALA A 21 -13.23 -24.32 18.72
CA ALA A 21 -13.99 -23.10 18.93
C ALA A 21 -13.85 -22.09 17.77
N GLU A 22 -12.66 -21.94 17.21
CA GLU A 22 -12.40 -21.05 16.06
C GLU A 22 -13.17 -21.49 14.81
N GLN A 23 -13.19 -22.79 14.53
CA GLN A 23 -13.95 -23.34 13.41
C GLN A 23 -15.46 -23.17 13.59
N ILE A 24 -15.95 -23.28 14.83
CA ILE A 24 -17.37 -23.02 15.15
C ILE A 24 -17.69 -21.55 14.88
N HIS A 25 -16.86 -20.62 15.35
CA HIS A 25 -17.06 -19.17 15.08
C HIS A 25 -17.03 -18.86 13.58
N LEU A 26 -16.05 -19.40 12.86
CA LEU A 26 -15.98 -19.17 11.41
C LEU A 26 -17.22 -19.69 10.68
N LEU A 27 -17.76 -20.83 11.13
CA LEU A 27 -18.98 -21.38 10.54
C LEU A 27 -20.20 -20.51 10.86
N ASP A 28 -20.31 -20.01 12.11
CA ASP A 28 -21.37 -19.10 12.53
C ASP A 28 -21.34 -17.80 11.75
N TRP A 29 -20.16 -17.15 11.64
CA TRP A 29 -20.00 -15.93 10.83
C TRP A 29 -20.30 -16.16 9.35
N ALA A 30 -19.90 -17.31 8.78
CA ALA A 30 -20.18 -17.64 7.38
C ALA A 30 -21.68 -17.87 7.13
N MET A 31 -22.38 -18.48 8.07
CA MET A 31 -23.83 -18.68 8.00
C MET A 31 -24.57 -17.34 8.13
N GLY A 32 -24.13 -16.47 9.07
CA GLY A 32 -24.68 -15.13 9.25
C GLY A 32 -24.48 -14.27 7.99
N LEU A 33 -23.27 -14.26 7.40
CA LEU A 33 -23.02 -13.58 6.13
C LEU A 33 -23.96 -14.01 5.03
N GLY A 34 -24.28 -15.32 4.96
CA GLY A 34 -25.24 -15.86 4.01
C GLY A 34 -26.67 -15.37 4.29
N GLY A 35 -27.07 -15.26 5.58
CA GLY A 35 -28.35 -14.73 6.02
C GLY A 35 -28.54 -13.28 5.59
N GLU A 36 -27.66 -12.39 6.05
CA GLU A 36 -27.74 -10.95 5.75
C GLU A 36 -27.66 -10.64 4.24
N SER A 37 -26.82 -11.40 3.53
CA SER A 37 -26.81 -11.29 2.05
C SER A 37 -28.16 -11.69 1.44
N GLY A 38 -28.88 -12.61 2.06
CA GLY A 38 -30.25 -13.01 1.68
C GLY A 38 -31.25 -11.89 1.93
N GLU A 39 -31.14 -11.16 3.04
CA GLU A 39 -32.03 -10.03 3.37
C GLU A 39 -31.82 -8.86 2.40
N VAL A 40 -30.56 -8.53 2.04
CA VAL A 40 -30.27 -7.57 0.95
C VAL A 40 -30.96 -8.00 -0.36
N LEU A 41 -30.83 -9.27 -0.73
CA LEU A 41 -31.47 -9.80 -1.95
C LEU A 41 -32.98 -9.71 -1.90
N ASP A 42 -33.58 -9.97 -0.76
CA ASP A 42 -35.06 -9.94 -0.59
C ASP A 42 -35.61 -8.52 -0.66
N LEU A 43 -34.98 -7.54 -0.02
CA LEU A 43 -35.30 -6.11 -0.14
C LEU A 43 -35.26 -5.64 -1.61
N ILE A 44 -34.19 -5.97 -2.34
CA ILE A 44 -34.09 -5.60 -3.76
C ILE A 44 -35.15 -6.29 -4.59
N LYS A 45 -35.40 -7.59 -4.37
CA LYS A 45 -36.40 -8.37 -5.08
C LYS A 45 -37.80 -7.79 -4.85
N HIS A 46 -38.15 -7.45 -3.62
CA HIS A 46 -39.44 -6.83 -3.30
C HIS A 46 -39.62 -5.50 -4.03
N SER A 47 -38.63 -4.63 -3.97
CA SER A 47 -38.66 -3.35 -4.67
C SER A 47 -38.82 -3.47 -6.19
N VAL A 48 -38.15 -4.47 -6.81
CA VAL A 48 -38.15 -4.62 -8.28
C VAL A 48 -39.40 -5.34 -8.80
N PHE A 49 -39.82 -6.43 -8.13
CA PHE A 49 -40.83 -7.34 -8.68
C PHE A 49 -42.22 -7.16 -8.08
N HIS A 50 -42.33 -6.70 -6.84
CA HIS A 50 -43.61 -6.56 -6.19
C HIS A 50 -44.24 -5.17 -6.33
N LYS A 51 -43.48 -4.16 -6.82
CA LYS A 51 -43.93 -2.80 -7.18
C LYS A 51 -44.70 -2.04 -6.09
N GLU A 52 -44.65 -2.51 -4.87
CA GLU A 52 -45.46 -1.95 -3.80
C GLU A 52 -44.87 -0.71 -3.17
N ASP A 53 -43.52 -0.58 -3.22
CA ASP A 53 -42.82 0.54 -2.62
C ASP A 53 -41.53 0.90 -3.37
N THR A 54 -41.08 2.13 -3.22
CA THR A 54 -39.72 2.54 -3.57
C THR A 54 -38.73 1.86 -2.61
N LEU A 55 -37.60 1.38 -3.12
CA LEU A 55 -36.54 0.78 -2.33
C LEU A 55 -36.23 1.63 -1.08
N ASP A 56 -36.45 1.08 0.12
CA ASP A 56 -36.06 1.73 1.36
C ASP A 56 -34.55 1.72 1.50
N LYS A 57 -33.93 2.89 1.23
CA LYS A 57 -32.47 3.05 1.29
C LYS A 57 -31.93 2.94 2.71
N MET A 58 -32.70 3.29 3.72
CA MET A 58 -32.27 3.20 5.11
C MET A 58 -32.22 1.74 5.56
N GLU A 59 -33.23 0.96 5.21
CA GLU A 59 -33.25 -0.47 5.51
C GLU A 59 -32.14 -1.19 4.74
N LEU A 60 -32.01 -0.92 3.43
CA LEU A 60 -30.89 -1.47 2.65
C LEU A 60 -29.51 -1.11 3.25
N ALA A 61 -29.35 0.10 3.76
CA ALA A 61 -28.08 0.50 4.38
C ALA A 61 -27.78 -0.26 5.68
N LYS A 62 -28.79 -0.64 6.44
CA LYS A 62 -28.63 -1.49 7.63
C LYS A 62 -28.17 -2.90 7.24
N GLU A 63 -28.88 -3.55 6.32
CA GLU A 63 -28.53 -4.89 5.87
C GLU A 63 -27.12 -4.96 5.24
N LEU A 64 -26.76 -3.93 4.46
CA LEU A 64 -25.38 -3.81 3.97
C LEU A 64 -24.36 -3.63 5.10
N GLY A 65 -24.75 -2.94 6.18
CA GLY A 65 -23.95 -2.82 7.40
C GLY A 65 -23.73 -4.17 8.08
N ASP A 66 -24.78 -4.99 8.19
CA ASP A 66 -24.69 -6.31 8.79
C ASP A 66 -23.85 -7.27 7.95
N VAL A 67 -23.97 -7.22 6.62
CA VAL A 67 -23.04 -7.92 5.70
C VAL A 67 -21.58 -7.53 5.97
N LEU A 68 -21.29 -6.23 6.08
CA LEU A 68 -19.93 -5.73 6.38
C LEU A 68 -19.43 -6.18 7.75
N TRP A 69 -20.32 -6.26 8.74
CA TRP A 69 -20.00 -6.76 10.06
C TRP A 69 -19.49 -8.21 10.01
N TYR A 70 -20.23 -9.11 9.34
CA TYR A 70 -19.83 -10.51 9.20
C TYR A 70 -18.53 -10.68 8.38
N VAL A 71 -18.33 -9.89 7.32
CA VAL A 71 -17.06 -9.85 6.60
C VAL A 71 -15.91 -9.47 7.52
N SER A 72 -16.12 -8.46 8.37
CA SER A 72 -15.12 -8.02 9.34
C SER A 72 -14.84 -9.08 10.41
N ALA A 73 -15.86 -9.76 10.92
CA ALA A 73 -15.74 -10.84 11.89
C ALA A 73 -14.92 -12.03 11.34
N ILE A 74 -15.19 -12.46 10.11
CA ILE A 74 -14.44 -13.51 9.42
C ILE A 74 -12.98 -13.10 9.26
N ALA A 75 -12.70 -11.90 8.73
CA ALA A 75 -11.36 -11.39 8.53
C ALA A 75 -10.57 -11.37 9.85
N THR A 76 -11.18 -10.83 10.91
CA THR A 76 -10.58 -10.77 12.26
C THR A 76 -10.26 -12.16 12.81
N THR A 77 -11.19 -13.10 12.69
CA THR A 77 -11.01 -14.50 13.18
C THR A 77 -9.86 -15.18 12.41
N CYS A 78 -9.71 -14.89 11.14
CA CYS A 78 -8.60 -15.41 10.31
C CYS A 78 -7.29 -14.63 10.49
N GLY A 79 -7.24 -13.58 11.31
CA GLY A 79 -6.06 -12.73 11.48
C GLY A 79 -5.70 -11.92 10.21
N ILE A 80 -6.69 -11.62 9.37
CA ILE A 80 -6.52 -10.85 8.13
C ILE A 80 -7.00 -9.43 8.38
N ASP A 81 -6.17 -8.43 8.01
CA ASP A 81 -6.59 -7.03 8.05
C ASP A 81 -7.60 -6.75 6.93
N LEU A 82 -8.74 -6.18 7.28
CA LEU A 82 -9.79 -5.85 6.31
C LEU A 82 -9.32 -4.80 5.28
N ALA A 83 -8.40 -3.92 5.67
CA ALA A 83 -7.77 -2.99 4.74
C ALA A 83 -6.95 -3.72 3.67
N ASP A 84 -6.25 -4.80 4.02
CA ASP A 84 -5.51 -5.64 3.06
C ASP A 84 -6.46 -6.39 2.12
N VAL A 85 -7.62 -6.83 2.61
CA VAL A 85 -8.67 -7.44 1.76
C VAL A 85 -9.16 -6.43 0.73
N ALA A 86 -9.47 -5.21 1.16
CA ALA A 86 -9.93 -4.15 0.27
C ALA A 86 -8.84 -3.76 -0.76
N ALA A 87 -7.59 -3.59 -0.31
CA ALA A 87 -6.46 -3.26 -1.17
C ALA A 87 -6.19 -4.35 -2.22
N LEU A 88 -6.26 -5.62 -1.83
CA LEU A 88 -6.11 -6.75 -2.75
C LEU A 88 -7.22 -6.78 -3.81
N ASN A 89 -8.45 -6.47 -3.41
CA ASN A 89 -9.57 -6.37 -4.35
C ASN A 89 -9.39 -5.21 -5.33
N ASN A 90 -8.98 -4.03 -4.85
CA ASN A 90 -8.70 -2.87 -5.68
C ASN A 90 -7.57 -3.16 -6.69
N ALA A 91 -6.45 -3.70 -6.24
CA ALA A 91 -5.34 -4.09 -7.11
C ALA A 91 -5.78 -5.09 -8.20
N LYS A 92 -6.62 -6.07 -7.83
CA LYS A 92 -7.21 -7.03 -8.76
C LYS A 92 -8.10 -6.36 -9.80
N LEU A 93 -8.95 -5.42 -9.38
CA LEU A 93 -9.88 -4.71 -10.27
C LEU A 93 -9.13 -3.76 -11.22
N GLU A 94 -8.16 -2.99 -10.72
CA GLU A 94 -7.31 -2.11 -11.54
C GLU A 94 -6.52 -2.90 -12.58
N HIS A 95 -5.93 -4.03 -12.17
CA HIS A 95 -5.18 -4.88 -13.09
C HIS A 95 -6.09 -5.51 -14.15
N ARG A 96 -7.34 -5.85 -13.79
CA ARG A 96 -8.33 -6.44 -14.70
C ARG A 96 -8.92 -5.43 -15.66
N TYR A 97 -9.24 -4.24 -15.17
CA TYR A 97 -10.05 -3.22 -15.85
C TYR A 97 -9.33 -1.86 -15.92
N ASN A 98 -8.07 -1.86 -16.34
CA ASN A 98 -7.23 -0.65 -16.37
C ASN A 98 -7.76 0.50 -17.26
N LYS A 99 -8.73 0.23 -18.12
CA LYS A 99 -9.44 1.22 -18.97
C LYS A 99 -10.96 1.25 -18.71
N GLY A 100 -11.39 0.80 -17.54
CA GLY A 100 -12.80 0.59 -17.23
C GLY A 100 -13.28 -0.82 -17.60
N TYR A 101 -14.52 -1.14 -17.20
CA TYR A 101 -15.11 -2.46 -17.43
C TYR A 101 -15.22 -2.78 -18.92
N SER A 102 -14.80 -3.98 -19.33
CA SER A 102 -15.06 -4.56 -20.64
C SER A 102 -15.43 -6.04 -20.52
N VAL A 103 -16.28 -6.52 -21.44
CA VAL A 103 -16.67 -7.94 -21.53
C VAL A 103 -15.47 -8.82 -21.86
N GLU A 104 -14.56 -8.34 -22.71
CA GLU A 104 -13.33 -9.04 -23.09
C GLU A 104 -12.39 -9.22 -21.89
N ASP A 105 -12.19 -8.17 -21.09
CA ASP A 105 -11.39 -8.24 -19.86
C ASP A 105 -11.99 -9.18 -18.82
N SER A 106 -13.32 -9.21 -18.73
CA SER A 106 -14.04 -10.14 -17.87
C SER A 106 -13.85 -11.59 -18.32
N ALA A 107 -13.88 -11.85 -19.63
CA ALA A 107 -13.64 -13.19 -20.19
C ALA A 107 -12.19 -13.67 -19.95
N ASN A 108 -11.23 -12.75 -20.00
CA ASN A 108 -9.80 -13.02 -19.81
C ASN A 108 -9.34 -12.97 -18.34
N ARG A 109 -10.27 -12.96 -17.37
CA ARG A 109 -9.99 -12.78 -15.93
C ARG A 109 -8.89 -13.68 -15.38
N HIS A 110 -8.84 -14.96 -15.77
CA HIS A 110 -7.86 -15.92 -15.27
C HIS A 110 -6.43 -15.61 -15.71
N ALA A 111 -6.24 -15.17 -16.96
CA ALA A 111 -4.93 -14.76 -17.46
C ALA A 111 -4.43 -13.51 -16.73
N LYS A 112 -5.32 -12.51 -16.52
CA LYS A 112 -5.02 -11.28 -15.79
C LYS A 112 -4.75 -11.55 -14.30
N GLU A 113 -5.48 -12.45 -13.66
CA GLU A 113 -5.20 -12.86 -12.27
C GLU A 113 -3.84 -13.56 -12.13
N LYS A 114 -3.44 -14.34 -13.12
CA LYS A 114 -2.10 -14.93 -13.11
C LYS A 114 -1.01 -13.86 -13.20
N ALA A 115 -1.17 -12.87 -14.09
CA ALA A 115 -0.24 -11.76 -14.24
C ALA A 115 -0.20 -10.86 -12.97
N LEU A 116 -1.33 -10.67 -12.28
CA LEU A 116 -1.38 -9.92 -11.02
C LEU A 116 -0.45 -10.51 -9.95
N LYS A 117 -0.33 -11.84 -9.88
CA LYS A 117 0.53 -12.53 -8.90
C LYS A 117 2.01 -12.18 -9.02
N ASP A 118 2.43 -11.68 -10.17
CA ASP A 118 3.81 -11.27 -10.42
C ASP A 118 4.06 -9.81 -10.00
N THR A 119 3.01 -9.04 -9.67
CA THR A 119 3.14 -7.64 -9.25
C THR A 119 3.69 -7.53 -7.82
N SER A 120 4.38 -6.43 -7.55
CA SER A 120 4.89 -6.09 -6.21
C SER A 120 3.76 -5.90 -5.20
N VAL A 121 2.68 -5.23 -5.60
CA VAL A 121 1.48 -5.01 -4.77
C VAL A 121 0.92 -6.35 -4.28
N TYR A 122 0.71 -7.30 -5.19
CA TYR A 122 0.20 -8.62 -4.80
C TYR A 122 1.13 -9.34 -3.82
N LYS A 123 2.45 -9.31 -4.08
CA LYS A 123 3.45 -9.96 -3.23
C LYS A 123 3.53 -9.32 -1.84
N CYS A 124 3.46 -7.98 -1.75
CA CYS A 124 3.41 -7.28 -0.47
C CYS A 124 2.15 -7.64 0.32
N LEU A 125 0.97 -7.60 -0.31
CA LEU A 125 -0.30 -7.97 0.32
C LEU A 125 -0.30 -9.45 0.75
N LEU A 126 0.19 -10.34 -0.10
CA LEU A 126 0.29 -11.76 0.22
C LEU A 126 1.19 -12.00 1.44
N SER A 127 2.33 -11.32 1.53
CA SER A 127 3.23 -11.42 2.68
C SER A 127 2.56 -10.96 3.97
N ARG A 128 1.76 -9.90 3.93
CA ARG A 128 1.00 -9.42 5.09
C ARG A 128 -0.11 -10.38 5.49
N ILE A 129 -0.92 -10.81 4.52
CA ILE A 129 -2.04 -11.75 4.77
C ILE A 129 -1.54 -13.09 5.31
N LEU A 130 -0.42 -13.60 4.79
CA LEU A 130 0.17 -14.87 5.24
C LEU A 130 1.13 -14.70 6.43
N ASN A 131 1.33 -13.48 6.92
CA ASN A 131 2.25 -13.18 8.02
C ASN A 131 3.65 -13.78 7.80
N THR A 132 4.21 -13.62 6.59
CA THR A 132 5.55 -14.12 6.27
C THR A 132 6.63 -13.12 6.67
N GLN A 133 7.78 -13.63 7.14
CA GLN A 133 8.91 -12.78 7.57
C GLN A 133 9.73 -12.21 6.40
N ASP A 134 9.48 -12.66 5.18
CA ASP A 134 10.21 -12.29 3.96
C ASP A 134 9.43 -11.27 3.11
N ALA A 135 8.75 -10.32 3.76
CA ALA A 135 8.04 -9.27 3.04
C ALA A 135 9.01 -8.46 2.18
N PRO A 136 8.67 -8.18 0.90
CA PRO A 136 9.47 -7.29 0.07
C PRO A 136 9.62 -5.91 0.72
N LEU A 137 10.77 -5.28 0.52
CA LEU A 137 11.06 -3.98 1.09
C LEU A 137 11.49 -3.01 0.00
N ASN A 138 10.70 -1.96 -0.22
CA ASN A 138 11.08 -0.84 -1.04
C ASN A 138 11.55 0.32 -0.14
N VAL A 139 12.60 1.00 -0.56
CA VAL A 139 13.17 2.15 0.15
C VAL A 139 13.08 3.37 -0.75
N ILE A 140 12.44 4.42 -0.30
CA ILE A 140 12.33 5.68 -1.04
C ILE A 140 13.18 6.73 -0.34
N VAL A 141 14.19 7.26 -1.03
CA VAL A 141 15.09 8.28 -0.49
C VAL A 141 14.74 9.64 -1.06
N VAL A 142 14.32 10.56 -0.21
CA VAL A 142 13.87 11.91 -0.57
C VAL A 142 14.57 12.98 0.24
N GLY A 143 14.39 14.23 -0.15
CA GLY A 143 14.92 15.41 0.55
C GLY A 143 15.34 16.53 -0.42
N PRO A 144 15.72 17.71 0.06
CA PRO A 144 16.07 18.87 -0.76
C PRO A 144 17.34 18.66 -1.57
N ASP A 145 17.57 19.52 -2.57
CA ASP A 145 18.82 19.51 -3.34
C ASP A 145 20.02 19.85 -2.46
N GLY A 146 21.13 19.17 -2.72
CA GLY A 146 22.34 19.31 -1.91
C GLY A 146 22.37 18.47 -0.62
N SER A 147 21.29 17.74 -0.28
CA SER A 147 21.24 16.91 0.93
C SER A 147 22.06 15.60 0.87
N GLY A 148 22.62 15.25 -0.30
CA GLY A 148 23.49 14.07 -0.42
C GLY A 148 22.80 12.76 -0.77
N LYS A 149 21.54 12.78 -1.20
CA LYS A 149 20.73 11.60 -1.55
C LYS A 149 21.43 10.61 -2.47
N THR A 150 21.94 11.08 -3.60
CA THR A 150 22.56 10.22 -4.61
C THR A 150 23.81 9.49 -4.06
N THR A 151 24.62 10.19 -3.27
CA THR A 151 25.80 9.62 -2.60
C THR A 151 25.38 8.53 -1.62
N PHE A 152 24.37 8.83 -0.79
CA PHE A 152 23.82 7.91 0.19
C PHE A 152 23.21 6.67 -0.46
N THR A 153 22.34 6.85 -1.48
CA THR A 153 21.67 5.74 -2.16
C THR A 153 22.64 4.83 -2.90
N THR A 154 23.72 5.38 -3.45
CA THR A 154 24.78 4.59 -4.06
C THR A 154 25.43 3.67 -3.04
N MET A 155 25.88 4.22 -1.89
CA MET A 155 26.52 3.42 -0.86
C MET A 155 25.55 2.42 -0.21
N LEU A 156 24.29 2.83 0.00
CA LEU A 156 23.27 1.96 0.54
C LEU A 156 23.04 0.75 -0.39
N ALA A 157 22.96 0.97 -1.71
CA ALA A 157 22.79 -0.09 -2.70
C ALA A 157 23.99 -1.05 -2.73
N ASP A 158 25.21 -0.49 -2.80
CA ASP A 158 26.45 -1.27 -2.84
C ASP A 158 26.60 -2.19 -1.62
N ARG A 159 26.23 -1.70 -0.43
CA ARG A 159 26.38 -2.45 0.81
C ARG A 159 25.21 -3.38 1.12
N SER A 160 24.01 -3.03 0.70
CA SER A 160 22.80 -3.87 0.94
C SER A 160 22.58 -4.94 -0.13
N GLY A 161 23.17 -4.77 -1.32
CA GLY A 161 22.89 -5.59 -2.50
C GLY A 161 21.53 -5.29 -3.16
N MET A 162 20.80 -4.29 -2.70
CA MET A 162 19.52 -3.91 -3.30
C MET A 162 19.73 -3.14 -4.60
N LYS A 163 18.86 -3.36 -5.58
CA LYS A 163 18.85 -2.61 -6.85
C LYS A 163 18.52 -1.13 -6.56
N ARG A 164 19.32 -0.22 -7.12
CA ARG A 164 19.03 1.22 -7.08
C ARG A 164 18.37 1.67 -8.37
N ILE A 165 17.27 2.43 -8.25
CA ILE A 165 16.56 3.07 -9.35
C ILE A 165 16.63 4.57 -9.15
N LYS A 166 17.21 5.28 -10.11
CA LYS A 166 17.21 6.75 -10.12
C LYS A 166 16.00 7.25 -10.89
N CYS A 167 15.09 7.97 -10.22
CA CYS A 167 13.97 8.61 -10.87
C CYS A 167 14.42 9.94 -11.50
N ASP A 168 14.31 10.06 -12.82
CA ASP A 168 14.69 11.26 -13.55
C ASP A 168 13.50 12.22 -13.65
N TYR A 169 13.64 13.42 -13.08
CA TYR A 169 12.62 14.47 -13.09
C TYR A 169 12.24 14.98 -14.49
N ARG A 170 13.07 14.70 -15.51
CA ARG A 170 12.83 15.09 -16.91
C ARG A 170 11.90 14.14 -17.65
N GLN A 171 11.56 13.01 -17.08
CA GLN A 171 10.65 12.06 -17.70
C GLN A 171 9.24 12.63 -17.79
N PRO A 172 8.54 12.45 -18.91
CA PRO A 172 7.11 12.75 -19.01
C PRO A 172 6.30 11.69 -18.23
N ASN A 173 5.04 12.00 -17.96
CA ASN A 173 4.09 11.07 -17.33
C ASN A 173 4.59 10.47 -15.98
N LYS A 174 5.14 11.32 -15.13
CA LYS A 174 5.72 10.92 -13.85
C LYS A 174 4.76 10.15 -12.93
N PRO A 175 3.47 10.52 -12.81
CA PRO A 175 2.52 9.74 -12.02
C PRO A 175 2.39 8.29 -12.51
N GLN A 176 2.27 8.08 -13.82
CA GLN A 176 2.16 6.74 -14.40
C GLN A 176 3.44 5.93 -14.18
N LEU A 177 4.62 6.58 -14.28
CA LEU A 177 5.90 5.95 -13.97
C LEU A 177 6.01 5.57 -12.48
N ALA A 178 5.57 6.44 -11.57
CA ALA A 178 5.52 6.14 -10.14
C ALA A 178 4.65 4.91 -9.85
N ARG A 179 3.44 4.87 -10.41
CA ARG A 179 2.55 3.72 -10.29
C ARG A 179 3.18 2.44 -10.84
N GLN A 180 3.75 2.50 -12.05
CA GLN A 180 4.40 1.36 -12.66
C GLN A 180 5.53 0.82 -11.78
N LEU A 181 6.41 1.68 -11.26
CA LEU A 181 7.51 1.29 -10.39
C LEU A 181 7.01 0.62 -9.11
N LEU A 182 6.00 1.21 -8.44
CA LEU A 182 5.41 0.63 -7.24
C LEU A 182 4.73 -0.72 -7.52
N MET A 183 4.18 -0.91 -8.72
CA MET A 183 3.52 -2.16 -9.11
C MET A 183 4.48 -3.28 -9.50
N THR A 184 5.67 -2.96 -10.01
CA THR A 184 6.55 -3.96 -10.65
C THR A 184 7.85 -4.23 -9.92
N GLU A 185 8.38 -3.26 -9.18
CA GLU A 185 9.70 -3.36 -8.56
C GLU A 185 9.62 -3.79 -7.10
N LEU A 186 10.51 -4.68 -6.70
CA LEU A 186 10.60 -5.23 -5.36
C LEU A 186 12.05 -5.17 -4.88
N ASP A 187 12.23 -4.98 -3.57
CA ASP A 187 13.54 -4.94 -2.92
C ASP A 187 14.49 -3.92 -3.56
N VAL A 188 13.97 -2.71 -3.79
CA VAL A 188 14.69 -1.64 -4.49
C VAL A 188 14.84 -0.39 -3.63
N ILE A 189 15.88 0.39 -3.95
CA ILE A 189 16.14 1.72 -3.43
C ILE A 189 15.86 2.73 -4.53
N TYR A 190 14.88 3.60 -4.32
CA TYR A 190 14.62 4.73 -5.21
C TYR A 190 15.47 5.93 -4.79
N ASP A 191 16.36 6.39 -5.68
CA ASP A 191 17.10 7.65 -5.54
C ASP A 191 16.22 8.77 -6.09
N ARG A 192 15.55 9.48 -5.21
CA ARG A 192 14.35 10.29 -5.43
C ARG A 192 13.15 9.40 -5.81
N PHE A 193 11.98 9.97 -5.74
CA PHE A 193 10.78 9.34 -6.27
C PHE A 193 9.87 10.43 -6.82
N TYR A 194 9.08 10.10 -7.85
CA TYR A 194 8.23 11.09 -8.51
C TYR A 194 7.21 11.74 -7.57
N TYR A 195 6.76 11.05 -6.55
CA TYR A 195 6.04 11.58 -5.41
C TYR A 195 6.85 11.33 -4.12
N PRO A 196 7.11 12.34 -3.28
CA PRO A 196 6.54 13.69 -3.24
C PRO A 196 7.26 14.73 -4.10
N ASP A 197 8.40 14.40 -4.71
CA ASP A 197 9.27 15.38 -5.37
C ASP A 197 8.51 16.26 -6.37
N GLU A 198 7.73 15.66 -7.29
CA GLU A 198 6.97 16.43 -8.28
C GLU A 198 5.98 17.38 -7.64
N HIS A 199 5.25 16.94 -6.63
CA HIS A 199 4.27 17.77 -5.93
C HIS A 199 4.93 18.96 -5.24
N ILE A 200 6.01 18.72 -4.49
CA ILE A 200 6.73 19.75 -3.72
C ILE A 200 7.38 20.76 -4.66
N TYR A 201 8.13 20.30 -5.65
CA TYR A 201 8.86 21.20 -6.55
C TYR A 201 7.92 21.97 -7.45
N SER A 202 6.85 21.39 -7.96
CA SER A 202 5.84 22.08 -8.75
C SER A 202 5.14 23.17 -7.96
N ALA A 203 4.76 22.90 -6.71
CA ALA A 203 4.14 23.90 -5.83
C ALA A 203 5.10 25.08 -5.55
N VAL A 204 6.36 24.80 -5.21
CA VAL A 204 7.36 25.86 -4.91
C VAL A 204 7.68 26.68 -6.15
N LYS A 205 7.72 26.08 -7.32
CA LYS A 205 8.04 26.74 -8.61
C LYS A 205 6.81 27.36 -9.29
N ASN A 206 5.61 27.19 -8.76
CA ASN A 206 4.35 27.57 -9.40
C ASN A 206 4.18 26.95 -10.80
N ILE A 207 4.63 25.71 -10.97
CA ILE A 207 4.44 24.94 -12.20
C ILE A 207 3.06 24.29 -12.12
N PRO A 208 2.16 24.52 -13.09
CA PRO A 208 0.85 23.88 -13.09
C PRO A 208 1.02 22.36 -13.23
N LEU A 209 0.27 21.62 -12.42
CA LEU A 209 0.15 20.20 -12.53
C LEU A 209 -0.91 19.84 -13.58
N GLU A 210 -0.80 18.66 -14.21
CA GLU A 210 -1.76 18.19 -15.21
C GLU A 210 -3.17 18.05 -14.58
N ASP A 211 -4.23 18.20 -15.37
CA ASP A 211 -5.63 18.19 -14.88
C ASP A 211 -6.00 16.93 -14.11
N ASP A 212 -5.46 15.77 -14.50
CA ASP A 212 -5.71 14.47 -13.84
C ASP A 212 -4.74 14.17 -12.68
N TYR A 213 -3.82 15.08 -12.38
CA TYR A 213 -2.77 14.85 -11.38
C TYR A 213 -3.31 14.45 -10.00
N LEU A 214 -4.41 15.03 -9.55
CA LEU A 214 -5.00 14.70 -8.25
C LEU A 214 -5.49 13.25 -8.18
N ASN A 215 -6.09 12.75 -9.24
CA ASN A 215 -6.53 11.36 -9.32
C ASN A 215 -5.34 10.40 -9.33
N ASP A 216 -4.32 10.73 -10.10
CA ASP A 216 -3.07 9.97 -10.13
C ASP A 216 -2.36 9.99 -8.77
N LEU A 217 -2.36 11.13 -8.09
CA LEU A 217 -1.77 11.29 -6.76
C LEU A 217 -2.46 10.40 -5.72
N LEU A 218 -3.79 10.39 -5.67
CA LEU A 218 -4.55 9.52 -4.77
C LEU A 218 -4.20 8.05 -5.01
N SER A 219 -4.14 7.64 -6.27
CA SER A 219 -3.75 6.27 -6.64
C SER A 219 -2.30 5.92 -6.21
N ILE A 220 -1.36 6.88 -6.30
CA ILE A 220 0.01 6.69 -5.82
C ILE A 220 0.04 6.55 -4.29
N ILE A 221 -0.72 7.36 -3.58
CA ILE A 221 -0.81 7.31 -2.11
C ILE A 221 -1.38 5.95 -1.67
N ASP A 222 -2.45 5.48 -2.31
CA ASP A 222 -3.03 4.17 -2.04
C ASP A 222 -1.99 3.04 -2.26
N LEU A 223 -1.23 3.10 -3.36
CA LEU A 223 -0.16 2.15 -3.64
C LEU A 223 0.97 2.23 -2.61
N LEU A 224 1.35 3.42 -2.16
CA LEU A 224 2.35 3.59 -1.10
C LEU A 224 1.88 2.95 0.21
N CYS A 225 0.61 3.12 0.58
CA CYS A 225 0.04 2.46 1.76
C CYS A 225 0.04 0.93 1.63
N VAL A 226 -0.17 0.42 0.42
CA VAL A 226 -0.14 -1.03 0.15
C VAL A 226 1.28 -1.58 0.14
N VAL A 227 2.19 -0.96 -0.61
CA VAL A 227 3.59 -1.38 -0.72
C VAL A 227 4.34 -1.10 0.58
N ASN A 228 3.91 -0.07 1.30
CA ASN A 228 4.42 0.36 2.61
C ASN A 228 5.97 0.47 2.62
N PRO A 229 6.57 1.33 1.77
CA PRO A 229 8.00 1.48 1.70
C PRO A 229 8.56 2.11 2.97
N VAL A 230 9.85 1.95 3.22
CA VAL A 230 10.56 2.79 4.19
C VAL A 230 10.99 4.07 3.50
N ILE A 231 10.56 5.20 4.04
CA ILE A 231 11.01 6.51 3.60
C ILE A 231 12.32 6.87 4.32
N ILE A 232 13.34 7.25 3.58
CA ILE A 232 14.55 7.84 4.15
C ILE A 232 14.58 9.30 3.71
N TYR A 233 14.36 10.20 4.66
CA TYR A 233 14.48 11.63 4.44
C TYR A 233 15.88 12.10 4.80
N ILE A 234 16.57 12.67 3.83
CA ILE A 234 17.91 13.20 4.02
C ILE A 234 17.87 14.73 3.89
N ASP A 235 18.28 15.40 4.94
CA ASP A 235 18.35 16.84 4.99
C ASP A 235 19.73 17.32 5.49
N ALA A 236 19.90 18.62 5.56
CA ALA A 236 21.01 19.34 6.20
C ALA A 236 20.57 20.76 6.54
N PRO A 237 21.26 21.45 7.45
CA PRO A 237 21.06 22.88 7.67
C PRO A 237 21.12 23.69 6.37
N LEU A 238 20.26 24.72 6.26
CA LEU A 238 20.06 25.48 5.02
C LEU A 238 21.38 26.06 4.45
N ASP A 239 22.26 26.53 5.29
CA ASP A 239 23.57 27.06 4.89
C ASP A 239 24.46 25.98 4.24
N VAL A 240 24.38 24.74 4.73
CA VAL A 240 25.06 23.57 4.15
C VAL A 240 24.47 23.23 2.79
N LEU A 241 23.15 23.21 2.67
CA LEU A 241 22.46 22.96 1.39
C LEU A 241 22.81 24.02 0.35
N ILE A 242 22.79 25.30 0.73
CA ILE A 242 23.17 26.41 -0.15
C ILE A 242 24.63 26.28 -0.61
N LYS A 243 25.55 25.95 0.30
CA LYS A 243 26.95 25.76 -0.04
C LYS A 243 27.14 24.62 -1.03
N ARG A 244 26.47 23.51 -0.81
CA ARG A 244 26.53 22.33 -1.68
C ARG A 244 25.88 22.60 -3.04
N SER A 245 24.70 23.25 -3.10
CA SER A 245 24.00 23.55 -4.35
C SER A 245 24.78 24.52 -5.25
N LYS A 246 25.41 25.55 -4.68
CA LYS A 246 26.28 26.47 -5.43
C LYS A 246 27.48 25.78 -6.09
N ALA A 247 28.00 24.72 -5.48
CA ALA A 247 29.10 23.96 -6.05
C ALA A 247 28.72 23.18 -7.30
N TRP A 248 27.43 22.98 -7.57
CA TRP A 248 26.93 22.16 -8.69
C TRP A 248 26.48 23.00 -9.91
N ALA A 249 26.57 24.34 -9.82
CA ALA A 249 26.17 25.28 -10.87
C ALA A 249 24.75 25.04 -11.43
N ASP A 250 23.84 24.56 -10.60
CA ASP A 250 22.43 24.29 -10.98
C ASP A 250 21.62 25.53 -10.63
N ASP A 251 21.24 26.32 -11.62
CA ASP A 251 20.43 27.53 -11.46
C ASP A 251 18.92 27.20 -11.30
N TYR A 252 18.56 25.92 -11.29
CA TYR A 252 17.15 25.50 -11.23
C TYR A 252 16.50 25.80 -9.88
N VAL A 253 17.24 25.71 -8.78
CA VAL A 253 16.73 25.94 -7.42
C VAL A 253 17.42 27.14 -6.78
N THR A 254 16.66 28.18 -6.44
CA THR A 254 17.18 29.36 -5.71
C THR A 254 17.26 29.11 -4.20
N VAL A 255 17.98 29.98 -3.47
CA VAL A 255 18.00 29.92 -1.98
C VAL A 255 16.62 30.02 -1.37
N SER A 256 15.77 30.91 -1.92
CA SER A 256 14.36 31.02 -1.47
C SER A 256 13.57 29.76 -1.72
N ASP A 257 13.83 29.05 -2.83
CA ASP A 257 13.16 27.79 -3.13
C ASP A 257 13.59 26.69 -2.17
N LEU A 258 14.89 26.61 -1.82
CA LEU A 258 15.37 25.60 -0.86
C LEU A 258 14.65 25.69 0.48
N THR A 259 14.46 26.90 1.01
CA THR A 259 13.73 27.10 2.27
C THR A 259 12.29 26.60 2.16
N LYS A 260 11.61 26.91 1.06
CA LYS A 260 10.22 26.44 0.83
C LYS A 260 10.15 24.92 0.62
N ILE A 261 11.13 24.37 -0.10
CA ILE A 261 11.23 22.92 -0.32
C ILE A 261 11.42 22.17 1.00
N GLN A 262 12.31 22.64 1.88
CA GLN A 262 12.47 22.04 3.21
C GLN A 262 11.16 22.06 4.00
N ALA A 263 10.50 23.20 4.11
CA ALA A 263 9.23 23.34 4.82
C ALA A 263 8.15 22.39 4.24
N ALA A 264 8.05 22.29 2.92
CA ALA A 264 7.10 21.41 2.27
C ALA A 264 7.40 19.90 2.51
N TYR A 265 8.68 19.52 2.60
CA TYR A 265 9.03 18.16 3.01
C TYR A 265 8.66 17.89 4.47
N GLU A 266 8.86 18.82 5.38
CA GLU A 266 8.48 18.69 6.80
C GLU A 266 6.96 18.46 6.94
N GLU A 267 6.14 19.25 6.24
CA GLU A 267 4.68 19.07 6.21
C GLU A 267 4.30 17.69 5.64
N TRP A 268 4.90 17.30 4.53
CA TRP A 268 4.66 16.00 3.93
C TRP A 268 5.06 14.84 4.86
N LEU A 269 6.18 14.95 5.58
CA LEU A 269 6.64 13.94 6.52
C LEU A 269 5.67 13.72 7.67
N ILE A 270 5.00 14.77 8.15
CA ILE A 270 3.95 14.65 9.17
C ILE A 270 2.84 13.74 8.63
N ALA A 271 2.31 14.03 7.45
CA ALA A 271 1.22 13.24 6.85
C ALA A 271 1.64 11.77 6.60
N ILE A 272 2.86 11.52 6.14
CA ILE A 272 3.38 10.17 5.91
C ILE A 272 3.52 9.38 7.23
N LYS A 273 3.99 10.03 8.29
CA LYS A 273 4.08 9.40 9.62
C LYS A 273 2.68 9.09 10.20
N GLU A 274 1.72 10.00 10.02
CA GLU A 274 0.33 9.79 10.41
C GLU A 274 -0.32 8.63 9.64
N ALA A 275 0.01 8.47 8.36
CA ALA A 275 -0.39 7.31 7.55
C ALA A 275 0.27 5.99 7.99
N GLY A 276 1.18 6.03 8.97
CA GLY A 276 1.87 4.85 9.51
C GLY A 276 3.00 4.30 8.64
N ILE A 277 3.43 5.05 7.61
CA ILE A 277 4.59 4.70 6.79
C ILE A 277 5.86 5.01 7.58
N PRO A 278 6.80 4.07 7.70
CA PRO A 278 8.02 4.28 8.48
C PRO A 278 8.94 5.29 7.81
N VAL A 279 9.47 6.20 8.63
CA VAL A 279 10.40 7.25 8.21
C VAL A 279 11.70 7.14 8.98
N VAL A 280 12.83 7.22 8.28
CA VAL A 280 14.17 7.38 8.84
C VAL A 280 14.69 8.75 8.42
N GLU A 281 14.99 9.60 9.39
CA GLU A 281 15.51 10.94 9.15
C GLU A 281 17.03 10.96 9.33
N ILE A 282 17.74 11.61 8.41
CA ILE A 282 19.20 11.72 8.40
C ILE A 282 19.60 13.18 8.21
N ASP A 283 20.32 13.73 9.15
CA ASP A 283 21.07 14.98 8.96
C ASP A 283 22.43 14.67 8.33
N SER A 284 22.56 14.99 7.05
CA SER A 284 23.76 14.71 6.28
C SER A 284 24.91 15.68 6.57
N SER A 285 24.74 16.66 7.46
CA SER A 285 25.81 17.54 7.91
C SER A 285 26.63 16.95 9.06
N THR A 286 26.09 15.94 9.75
CA THR A 286 26.68 15.38 10.98
C THR A 286 27.83 14.41 10.71
N VAL A 287 27.86 13.80 9.51
CA VAL A 287 28.90 12.80 9.17
C VAL A 287 29.42 13.03 7.76
N GLU A 288 30.72 13.12 7.60
CA GLU A 288 31.41 13.37 6.32
C GLU A 288 31.47 12.10 5.46
N TYR A 289 31.12 12.24 4.18
CA TYR A 289 31.18 11.14 3.21
C TYR A 289 32.63 10.62 3.06
N GLY A 290 32.75 9.29 2.99
CA GLY A 290 34.04 8.62 2.83
C GLY A 290 34.75 8.30 4.15
N THR A 291 34.15 8.66 5.28
CA THR A 291 34.69 8.31 6.62
C THR A 291 34.17 6.94 7.08
N GLU A 292 34.83 6.37 8.08
CA GLU A 292 34.37 5.14 8.74
C GLU A 292 33.00 5.36 9.44
N GLU A 293 32.82 6.56 10.02
CA GLU A 293 31.56 6.94 10.66
C GLU A 293 30.38 6.97 9.67
N TYR A 294 30.59 7.48 8.45
CA TYR A 294 29.57 7.44 7.40
C TYR A 294 29.24 6.00 7.01
N THR A 295 30.24 5.15 6.92
CA THR A 295 30.05 3.73 6.62
C THR A 295 29.26 3.03 7.72
N ALA A 296 29.61 3.27 8.99
CA ALA A 296 28.90 2.72 10.15
C ALA A 296 27.45 3.22 10.23
N MET A 297 27.19 4.49 9.87
CA MET A 297 25.83 5.02 9.79
C MET A 297 25.00 4.27 8.74
N VAL A 298 25.54 4.02 7.55
CA VAL A 298 24.85 3.26 6.49
C VAL A 298 24.59 1.82 6.93
N ASP A 299 25.55 1.15 7.59
CA ASP A 299 25.36 -0.21 8.12
C ASP A 299 24.28 -0.29 9.19
N ASN A 300 24.19 0.72 10.05
CA ASN A 300 23.14 0.82 11.05
C ASN A 300 21.75 0.96 10.36
N ILE A 301 21.68 1.75 9.30
CA ILE A 301 20.44 1.89 8.53
C ILE A 301 20.07 0.57 7.87
N ILE A 302 21.00 -0.15 7.25
CA ILE A 302 20.77 -1.49 6.69
C ILE A 302 20.22 -2.45 7.77
N SER A 303 20.77 -2.40 8.97
CA SER A 303 20.27 -3.21 10.10
C SER A 303 18.84 -2.85 10.47
N LYS A 304 18.49 -1.56 10.52
CA LYS A 304 17.11 -1.10 10.75
C LYS A 304 16.17 -1.56 9.62
N LEU A 305 16.58 -1.46 8.36
CA LEU A 305 15.80 -1.90 7.21
C LEU A 305 15.47 -3.40 7.28
N LYS A 306 16.40 -4.24 7.73
CA LYS A 306 16.13 -5.66 8.00
C LYS A 306 15.09 -5.86 9.11
N GLY A 307 15.05 -4.98 10.09
CA GLY A 307 14.02 -4.96 11.13
C GLY A 307 12.62 -4.64 10.58
N TYR A 308 12.54 -3.71 9.64
CA TYR A 308 11.27 -3.37 8.99
C TYR A 308 10.69 -4.53 8.18
N ARG A 309 11.49 -5.34 7.48
CA ARG A 309 11.02 -6.56 6.80
C ARG A 309 10.24 -7.49 7.74
N LYS A 310 10.75 -7.68 8.97
CA LYS A 310 10.09 -8.50 9.99
C LYS A 310 8.80 -7.87 10.52
N TYR A 311 8.78 -6.54 10.62
CA TYR A 311 7.63 -5.80 11.14
C TYR A 311 6.41 -5.88 10.22
N TYR A 312 6.62 -5.87 8.91
CA TYR A 312 5.53 -5.97 7.92
C TYR A 312 4.92 -7.37 7.82
N GLY A 313 5.60 -8.40 8.33
CA GLY A 313 5.05 -9.74 8.48
C GLY A 313 4.20 -9.95 9.73
N THR A 314 4.13 -8.97 10.65
CA THR A 314 3.27 -9.07 11.84
C THR A 314 2.01 -8.24 11.67
N PRO A 315 0.80 -8.82 11.84
CA PRO A 315 -0.44 -8.04 11.79
C PRO A 315 -0.37 -6.92 12.82
N LYS A 316 -0.69 -5.69 12.42
CA LYS A 316 -1.02 -4.63 13.38
C LYS A 316 -2.35 -5.03 14.02
N ILE A 317 -2.32 -5.65 15.18
CA ILE A 317 -3.52 -5.82 16.01
C ILE A 317 -3.87 -4.41 16.50
N VAL A 318 -4.72 -3.72 15.76
CA VAL A 318 -5.36 -2.50 16.19
C VAL A 318 -6.50 -2.92 17.10
N GLY A 319 -6.29 -2.80 18.41
CA GLY A 319 -7.30 -3.01 19.43
C GLY A 319 -7.41 -4.47 19.88
N GLY A 320 -6.55 -4.87 20.83
CA GLY A 320 -6.76 -6.08 21.59
C GLY A 320 -8.07 -6.01 22.35
N ILE A 321 -9.02 -6.85 22.00
CA ILE A 321 -10.02 -7.30 22.95
C ILE A 321 -9.23 -8.21 23.91
N ARG A 322 -8.81 -7.66 25.06
CA ARG A 322 -8.37 -8.49 26.18
C ARG A 322 -9.62 -9.22 26.66
N ASN A 323 -9.64 -10.52 26.48
CA ASN A 323 -10.49 -11.38 27.29
C ASN A 323 -9.82 -11.42 28.68
N ASP A 324 -10.39 -10.72 29.64
CA ASP A 324 -10.21 -10.98 31.07
C ASP A 324 -11.03 -12.21 31.47
#